data_b4e3d4dda6a9e6633c64a1942e9782ea
#
_entry.id   b4e3d4dda6a9e6633c64a1942e9782ea
#
_cell.length_a   1.000
_cell.length_b   1.000
_cell.length_c   1.000
_cell.angle_alpha   90.00
_cell.angle_beta   90.00
_cell.angle_gamma   90.00
#
_symmetry.space_group_name_H-M   'P 1'
#
loop_
_entity.id
_entity.type
_entity.pdbx_description
1 polymer ?
#
loop_
_entity_poly.entity_id
_entity_poly.type
_entity_poly.pdbx_seq_one_letter_code
_entity_poly.pdbx_strand_id
1 'polypeptide(L)'
;MSQNQTKRILVAGGGGFIGGHLAGSLLAQGHQVVVADIKNLDQWYQVHENAENHVLNLEEKESCYRVMEGCDEVYNLACNMGGMGFIEFNRALCMISVLINTHLLMGARDLGVKRFFYASSACVYPDYRQDDADVMALKESDAYPAQPEDGYGWM
;
A
#
# COMPACT_ATOMS: atom_id res chain seq x y z
N MET A 1 -15.66 -12.39 -25.02
CA MET A 1 -14.74 -12.56 -23.86
C MET A 1 -13.63 -11.55 -24.05
N SER A 2 -13.59 -10.48 -23.25
CA SER A 2 -12.51 -9.49 -23.32
C SER A 2 -11.20 -10.21 -22.96
N GLN A 3 -10.25 -10.28 -23.89
CA GLN A 3 -8.90 -10.75 -23.59
C GLN A 3 -8.35 -9.82 -22.53
N ASN A 4 -8.09 -10.34 -21.34
CA ASN A 4 -7.49 -9.60 -20.26
C ASN A 4 -6.07 -9.24 -20.72
N GLN A 5 -5.87 -7.99 -21.12
CA GLN A 5 -4.58 -7.53 -21.62
C GLN A 5 -3.55 -7.69 -20.49
N THR A 6 -2.42 -8.34 -20.77
CA THR A 6 -1.30 -8.42 -19.82
C THR A 6 -0.84 -7.01 -19.43
N LYS A 7 -0.77 -6.74 -18.14
CA LYS A 7 -0.31 -5.46 -17.57
C LYS A 7 0.97 -5.66 -16.80
N ARG A 8 1.76 -4.59 -16.65
CA ARG A 8 2.85 -4.52 -15.70
C ARG A 8 2.35 -3.82 -14.43
N ILE A 9 2.45 -4.49 -13.29
CA ILE A 9 1.80 -4.06 -12.05
C ILE A 9 2.80 -4.04 -10.91
N LEU A 10 2.92 -2.89 -10.22
CA LEU A 10 3.70 -2.77 -8.99
C LEU A 10 2.86 -3.13 -7.77
N VAL A 11 3.42 -3.98 -6.90
CA VAL A 11 2.94 -4.24 -5.55
C VAL A 11 3.98 -3.69 -4.56
N ALA A 12 3.77 -2.48 -4.10
CA ALA A 12 4.57 -1.85 -3.06
C ALA A 12 4.17 -2.41 -1.68
N GLY A 13 5.13 -2.82 -0.86
CA GLY A 13 4.88 -3.58 0.37
C GLY A 13 4.61 -5.06 0.12
N GLY A 14 5.10 -5.59 -1.02
CA GLY A 14 4.82 -6.94 -1.47
C GLY A 14 5.51 -8.04 -0.67
N GLY A 15 6.52 -7.74 0.13
CA GLY A 15 7.12 -8.66 1.10
C GLY A 15 6.26 -8.92 2.33
N GLY A 16 5.13 -8.22 2.50
CA GLY A 16 4.14 -8.44 3.54
C GLY A 16 3.15 -9.56 3.21
N PHE A 17 2.30 -9.91 4.20
CA PHE A 17 1.30 -10.97 4.05
C PHE A 17 0.33 -10.69 2.89
N ILE A 18 -0.35 -9.53 2.91
CA ILE A 18 -1.34 -9.16 1.89
C ILE A 18 -0.65 -8.99 0.53
N GLY A 19 0.49 -8.28 0.50
CA GLY A 19 1.22 -8.01 -0.73
C GLY A 19 1.73 -9.28 -1.41
N GLY A 20 2.25 -10.24 -0.65
CA GLY A 20 2.68 -11.54 -1.19
C GLY A 20 1.54 -12.33 -1.84
N HIS A 21 0.37 -12.40 -1.19
CA HIS A 21 -0.80 -13.06 -1.77
C HIS A 21 -1.34 -12.32 -3.00
N LEU A 22 -1.36 -10.99 -2.98
CA LEU A 22 -1.77 -10.19 -4.13
C LEU A 22 -0.85 -10.42 -5.33
N ALA A 23 0.47 -10.39 -5.10
CA ALA A 23 1.46 -10.65 -6.15
C ALA A 23 1.25 -12.03 -6.80
N GLY A 24 1.06 -13.08 -5.99
CA GLY A 24 0.76 -14.43 -6.49
C GLY A 24 -0.53 -14.48 -7.31
N SER A 25 -1.59 -13.81 -6.86
CA SER A 25 -2.87 -13.74 -7.59
C SER A 25 -2.74 -13.03 -8.93
N LEU A 26 -1.99 -11.93 -8.99
CA LEU A 26 -1.76 -11.17 -10.23
C LEU A 26 -0.91 -11.97 -11.24
N LEU A 27 0.12 -12.67 -10.77
CA LEU A 27 0.91 -13.59 -11.59
C LEU A 27 0.04 -14.73 -12.19
N ALA A 28 -0.84 -15.31 -11.38
CA ALA A 28 -1.77 -16.36 -11.83
C ALA A 28 -2.76 -15.85 -12.89
N GLN A 29 -3.05 -14.56 -12.93
CA GLN A 29 -3.87 -13.90 -13.94
C GLN A 29 -3.08 -13.55 -15.22
N GLY A 30 -1.79 -13.85 -15.27
CA GLY A 30 -0.93 -13.62 -16.44
C GLY A 30 -0.36 -12.20 -16.54
N HIS A 31 -0.34 -11.44 -15.45
CA HIS A 31 0.28 -10.14 -15.39
C HIS A 31 1.79 -10.22 -15.13
N GLN A 32 2.52 -9.19 -15.55
CA GLN A 32 3.91 -8.97 -15.14
C GLN A 32 3.88 -8.23 -13.80
N VAL A 33 4.52 -8.79 -12.76
CA VAL A 33 4.45 -8.23 -11.42
C VAL A 33 5.82 -7.79 -10.95
N VAL A 34 5.89 -6.54 -10.51
CA VAL A 34 7.02 -5.94 -9.79
C VAL A 34 6.66 -5.92 -8.32
N VAL A 35 7.52 -6.45 -7.47
CA VAL A 35 7.32 -6.50 -6.02
C VAL A 35 8.42 -5.69 -5.35
N ALA A 36 8.05 -4.76 -4.49
CA ALA A 36 8.98 -3.90 -3.78
C ALA A 36 8.71 -3.90 -2.27
N ASP A 37 9.75 -4.12 -1.46
CA ASP A 37 9.67 -4.04 0.00
C ASP A 37 11.04 -3.65 0.58
N ILE A 38 11.04 -3.04 1.77
CA ILE A 38 12.26 -2.67 2.47
C ILE A 38 12.94 -3.87 3.15
N LYS A 39 12.18 -4.91 3.49
CA LYS A 39 12.68 -6.12 4.12
C LYS A 39 13.56 -6.92 3.16
N ASN A 40 14.56 -7.60 3.69
CA ASN A 40 15.32 -8.58 2.93
C ASN A 40 14.42 -9.72 2.44
N LEU A 41 14.76 -10.35 1.31
CA LEU A 41 13.95 -11.41 0.69
C LEU A 41 13.69 -12.61 1.60
N ASP A 42 14.60 -12.94 2.50
CA ASP A 42 14.46 -14.01 3.49
C ASP A 42 13.42 -13.71 4.58
N GLN A 43 12.99 -12.46 4.69
CA GLN A 43 11.97 -11.97 5.62
C GLN A 43 10.60 -11.77 4.96
N TRP A 44 10.52 -11.96 3.64
CA TRP A 44 9.26 -11.82 2.92
C TRP A 44 8.34 -13.00 3.23
N TYR A 45 7.05 -12.70 3.38
CA TYR A 45 6.05 -13.74 3.61
C TYR A 45 5.99 -14.74 2.45
N GLN A 46 6.07 -14.25 1.21
CA GLN A 46 6.20 -15.03 -0.01
C GLN A 46 7.15 -14.34 -0.99
N VAL A 47 8.02 -15.12 -1.61
CA VAL A 47 8.84 -14.69 -2.73
C VAL A 47 8.39 -15.45 -3.97
N HIS A 48 8.05 -14.71 -5.02
CA HIS A 48 7.63 -15.28 -6.30
C HIS A 48 8.77 -15.18 -7.31
N GLU A 49 9.32 -16.31 -7.74
CA GLU A 49 10.44 -16.35 -8.70
C GLU A 49 10.10 -15.74 -10.06
N ASN A 50 8.80 -15.76 -10.43
CA ASN A 50 8.31 -15.18 -11.69
C ASN A 50 7.99 -13.68 -11.57
N ALA A 51 8.20 -13.06 -10.42
CA ALA A 51 8.08 -11.62 -10.21
C ALA A 51 9.43 -10.94 -10.26
N GLU A 52 9.44 -9.67 -10.61
CA GLU A 52 10.60 -8.79 -10.45
C GLU A 52 10.66 -8.28 -9.01
N ASN A 53 11.52 -8.89 -8.18
CA ASN A 53 11.59 -8.62 -6.75
C ASN A 53 12.67 -7.59 -6.41
N HIS A 54 12.30 -6.51 -5.73
CA HIS A 54 13.21 -5.43 -5.32
C HIS A 54 13.22 -5.24 -3.81
N VAL A 55 14.40 -5.33 -3.21
CA VAL A 55 14.64 -4.88 -1.83
C VAL A 55 15.12 -3.44 -1.88
N LEU A 56 14.26 -2.50 -1.46
CA LEU A 56 14.58 -1.07 -1.49
C LEU A 56 13.65 -0.26 -0.58
N ASN A 57 14.09 0.95 -0.23
CA ASN A 57 13.31 1.87 0.59
C ASN A 57 12.45 2.79 -0.29
N LEU A 58 11.13 2.68 -0.18
CA LEU A 58 10.15 3.52 -0.90
C LEU A 58 9.94 4.91 -0.28
N GLU A 59 10.59 5.21 0.85
CA GLU A 59 10.70 6.59 1.35
C GLU A 59 11.58 7.46 0.42
N GLU A 60 12.42 6.80 -0.40
CA GLU A 60 13.29 7.46 -1.38
C GLU A 60 12.55 7.63 -2.71
N LYS A 61 12.50 8.87 -3.19
CA LYS A 61 11.82 9.20 -4.46
C LYS A 61 12.35 8.40 -5.64
N GLU A 62 13.65 8.30 -5.78
CA GLU A 62 14.33 7.59 -6.88
C GLU A 62 13.98 6.10 -6.88
N SER A 63 13.85 5.50 -5.70
CA SER A 63 13.43 4.11 -5.54
C SER A 63 12.01 3.89 -6.05
N CYS A 64 11.09 4.80 -5.74
CA CYS A 64 9.71 4.74 -6.23
C CYS A 64 9.64 4.82 -7.76
N TYR A 65 10.33 5.78 -8.36
CA TYR A 65 10.34 5.95 -9.83
C TYR A 65 10.91 4.73 -10.54
N ARG A 66 12.01 4.18 -10.02
CA ARG A 66 12.67 3.00 -10.60
C ARG A 66 11.75 1.78 -10.68
N VAL A 67 11.00 1.47 -9.61
CA VAL A 67 10.14 0.28 -9.59
C VAL A 67 8.81 0.47 -10.32
N MET A 68 8.44 1.71 -10.59
CA MET A 68 7.22 2.04 -11.35
C MET A 68 7.44 2.14 -12.85
N GLU A 69 8.68 2.11 -13.32
CA GLU A 69 8.97 2.27 -14.75
C GLU A 69 8.22 1.24 -15.60
N GLY A 70 7.43 1.74 -16.54
CA GLY A 70 6.60 0.92 -17.44
C GLY A 70 5.41 0.23 -16.77
N CYS A 71 5.08 0.54 -15.51
CA CYS A 71 3.91 0.00 -14.85
C CYS A 71 2.61 0.64 -15.34
N ASP A 72 1.59 -0.20 -15.57
CA ASP A 72 0.22 0.24 -15.86
C ASP A 72 -0.58 0.53 -14.58
N GLU A 73 -0.31 -0.24 -13.53
CA GLU A 73 -1.04 -0.17 -12.26
C GLU A 73 -0.08 -0.24 -11.07
N VAL A 74 -0.46 0.42 -9.98
CA VAL A 74 0.26 0.40 -8.69
C VAL A 74 -0.70 0.04 -7.58
N TYR A 75 -0.33 -0.94 -6.76
CA TYR A 75 -0.97 -1.25 -5.50
C TYR A 75 -0.05 -0.83 -4.36
N ASN A 76 -0.40 0.24 -3.68
CA ASN A 76 0.38 0.72 -2.54
C ASN A 76 -0.15 0.11 -1.24
N LEU A 77 0.58 -0.87 -0.72
CA LEU A 77 0.39 -1.53 0.58
C LEU A 77 1.58 -1.25 1.52
N ALA A 78 2.55 -0.45 1.05
CA ALA A 78 3.74 -0.13 1.82
C ALA A 78 3.42 0.94 2.86
N CYS A 79 3.67 0.61 4.11
CA CYS A 79 3.63 1.56 5.22
C CYS A 79 4.53 1.08 6.35
N ASN A 80 5.02 2.03 7.13
CA ASN A 80 5.76 1.73 8.35
C ASN A 80 4.76 1.65 9.51
N MET A 81 4.24 0.44 9.75
CA MET A 81 3.15 0.25 10.70
C MET A 81 3.23 -1.12 11.39
N GLY A 82 2.61 -1.20 12.55
CA GLY A 82 2.41 -2.41 13.35
C GLY A 82 1.00 -2.45 13.91
N GLY A 83 0.78 -3.21 14.98
CA GLY A 83 -0.49 -3.19 15.72
C GLY A 83 -0.71 -1.88 16.49
N MET A 84 -1.88 -1.71 17.11
CA MET A 84 -2.28 -0.47 17.82
C MET A 84 -1.19 0.07 18.76
N GLY A 85 -0.56 -0.79 19.57
CA GLY A 85 0.52 -0.35 20.46
C GLY A 85 1.74 0.20 19.72
N PHE A 86 2.05 -0.29 18.51
CA PHE A 86 3.13 0.28 17.70
C PHE A 86 2.77 1.68 17.24
N ILE A 87 1.56 1.88 16.72
CA ILE A 87 1.06 3.16 16.21
C ILE A 87 1.09 4.21 17.32
N GLU A 88 0.57 3.87 18.50
CA GLU A 88 0.49 4.77 19.65
C GLU A 88 1.86 5.29 20.09
N PHE A 89 2.87 4.41 20.17
CA PHE A 89 4.22 4.76 20.65
C PHE A 89 5.18 5.24 19.55
N ASN A 90 4.82 5.10 18.27
CA ASN A 90 5.69 5.42 17.13
C ASN A 90 5.04 6.36 16.11
N ARG A 91 4.23 7.31 16.55
CA ARG A 91 3.48 8.23 15.67
C ARG A 91 4.35 8.92 14.62
N ALA A 92 5.51 9.42 15.01
CA ALA A 92 6.43 10.09 14.09
C ALA A 92 6.96 9.14 13.00
N LEU A 93 7.22 7.87 13.36
CA LEU A 93 7.68 6.85 12.42
C LEU A 93 6.57 6.47 11.44
N CYS A 94 5.33 6.35 11.92
CA CYS A 94 4.17 6.11 11.06
C CYS A 94 3.98 7.26 10.06
N MET A 95 4.15 8.51 10.50
CA MET A 95 4.04 9.70 9.62
C MET A 95 5.03 9.70 8.44
N ILE A 96 6.17 9.03 8.54
CA ILE A 96 7.11 8.88 7.42
C ILE A 96 6.47 8.16 6.22
N SER A 97 5.47 7.31 6.46
CA SER A 97 4.72 6.64 5.38
C SER A 97 4.06 7.62 4.41
N VAL A 98 3.83 8.88 4.82
CA VAL A 98 3.37 9.96 3.91
C VAL A 98 4.35 10.17 2.76
N LEU A 99 5.66 10.02 2.98
CA LEU A 99 6.68 10.13 1.92
C LEU A 99 6.48 9.03 0.87
N ILE A 100 6.26 7.78 1.31
CA ILE A 100 6.00 6.64 0.42
C ILE A 100 4.80 6.96 -0.47
N ASN A 101 3.68 7.35 0.14
CA ASN A 101 2.46 7.70 -0.58
C ASN A 101 2.68 8.83 -1.57
N THR A 102 3.34 9.90 -1.14
CA THR A 102 3.61 11.09 -1.96
C THR A 102 4.51 10.75 -3.15
N HIS A 103 5.62 10.06 -2.92
CA HIS A 103 6.56 9.72 -3.98
C HIS A 103 5.97 8.74 -4.99
N LEU A 104 5.20 7.73 -4.53
CA LEU A 104 4.49 6.81 -5.43
C LEU A 104 3.42 7.53 -6.25
N LEU A 105 2.63 8.44 -5.65
CA LEU A 105 1.63 9.23 -6.38
C LEU A 105 2.27 10.17 -7.42
N MET A 106 3.36 10.85 -7.04
CA MET A 106 4.10 11.71 -7.97
C MET A 106 4.65 10.90 -9.14
N GLY A 107 5.30 9.77 -8.87
CA GLY A 107 5.83 8.89 -9.90
C GLY A 107 4.73 8.30 -10.78
N ALA A 108 3.59 7.88 -10.20
CA ALA A 108 2.44 7.38 -10.95
C ALA A 108 1.91 8.42 -11.94
N ARG A 109 1.80 9.70 -11.52
CA ARG A 109 1.42 10.81 -12.40
C ARG A 109 2.44 11.02 -13.52
N ASP A 110 3.72 11.10 -13.18
CA ASP A 110 4.80 11.48 -14.10
C ASP A 110 5.11 10.38 -15.12
N LEU A 111 4.94 9.10 -14.73
CA LEU A 111 5.16 7.93 -15.57
C LEU A 111 3.88 7.44 -16.29
N GLY A 112 2.74 8.09 -16.06
CA GLY A 112 1.50 7.78 -16.76
C GLY A 112 0.83 6.48 -16.32
N VAL A 113 1.00 6.08 -15.05
CA VAL A 113 0.28 4.95 -14.45
C VAL A 113 -1.23 5.18 -14.56
N LYS A 114 -1.94 4.17 -15.05
CA LYS A 114 -3.38 4.28 -15.35
C LYS A 114 -4.27 4.07 -14.13
N ARG A 115 -3.79 3.28 -13.15
CA ARG A 115 -4.53 2.95 -11.95
C ARG A 115 -3.62 2.92 -10.74
N PHE A 116 -4.00 3.65 -9.71
CA PHE A 116 -3.33 3.66 -8.42
C PHE A 116 -4.31 3.20 -7.34
N PHE A 117 -3.98 2.12 -6.64
CA PHE A 117 -4.71 1.65 -5.47
C PHE A 117 -3.93 2.07 -4.21
N TYR A 118 -4.63 2.66 -3.28
CA TYR A 118 -4.14 3.03 -1.96
C TYR A 118 -4.92 2.27 -0.88
N ALA A 119 -4.20 1.54 -0.03
CA ALA A 119 -4.81 0.89 1.12
C ALA A 119 -5.02 1.95 2.22
N SER A 120 -6.25 2.34 2.43
CA SER A 120 -6.64 3.21 3.54
C SER A 120 -6.79 2.42 4.84
N SER A 121 -7.39 3.00 5.86
CA SER A 121 -7.54 2.41 7.19
C SER A 121 -8.91 2.71 7.78
N ALA A 122 -9.36 1.87 8.71
CA ALA A 122 -10.50 2.16 9.57
C ALA A 122 -10.26 3.39 10.48
N CYS A 123 -9.00 3.74 10.73
CA CYS A 123 -8.62 4.92 11.53
C CYS A 123 -9.01 6.27 10.88
N VAL A 124 -9.50 6.28 9.65
CA VAL A 124 -10.05 7.51 9.01
C VAL A 124 -11.42 7.88 9.52
N TYR A 125 -12.13 6.92 10.13
CA TYR A 125 -13.46 7.17 10.70
C TYR A 125 -13.33 7.88 12.06
N PRO A 126 -14.30 8.76 12.42
CA PRO A 126 -14.30 9.45 13.69
C PRO A 126 -14.35 8.50 14.89
N ASP A 127 -13.55 8.79 15.93
CA ASP A 127 -13.47 7.97 17.15
C ASP A 127 -14.84 7.80 17.80
N TYR A 128 -15.64 8.87 17.91
CA TYR A 128 -16.97 8.83 18.52
C TYR A 128 -17.95 7.88 17.82
N ARG A 129 -17.60 7.41 16.62
CA ARG A 129 -18.35 6.39 15.89
C ARG A 129 -17.87 4.97 16.19
N GLN A 130 -16.76 4.81 16.88
CA GLN A 130 -16.11 3.52 17.13
C GLN A 130 -16.03 3.15 18.61
N ASP A 131 -16.49 4.03 19.51
CA ASP A 131 -16.39 3.87 20.96
C ASP A 131 -17.35 2.84 21.56
N ASP A 132 -18.42 2.46 20.84
CA ASP A 132 -19.43 1.53 21.33
C ASP A 132 -19.29 0.16 20.66
N ALA A 133 -19.33 -0.90 21.46
CA ALA A 133 -19.28 -2.28 20.96
C ALA A 133 -20.50 -2.67 20.09
N ASP A 134 -21.63 -1.96 20.26
CA ASP A 134 -22.89 -2.17 19.52
C ASP A 134 -23.04 -1.22 18.32
N VAL A 135 -21.92 -0.66 17.83
CA VAL A 135 -21.89 0.25 16.68
C VAL A 135 -22.48 -0.39 15.43
N MET A 136 -23.35 0.33 14.75
CA MET A 136 -23.77 -0.02 13.39
C MET A 136 -22.59 -0.01 12.44
N ALA A 137 -22.57 -0.94 11.48
CA ALA A 137 -21.53 -1.00 10.46
C ALA A 137 -21.32 0.37 9.78
N LEU A 138 -20.08 0.84 9.74
CA LEU A 138 -19.70 2.13 9.17
C LEU A 138 -19.89 2.14 7.65
N LYS A 139 -20.28 3.28 7.10
CA LYS A 139 -20.39 3.56 5.66
C LYS A 139 -19.31 4.57 5.27
N GLU A 140 -18.90 4.60 4.01
CA GLU A 140 -17.91 5.56 3.52
C GLU A 140 -18.27 7.03 3.84
N SER A 141 -19.55 7.38 3.82
CA SER A 141 -20.05 8.71 4.22
C SER A 141 -19.77 9.07 5.67
N ASP A 142 -19.56 8.07 6.53
CA ASP A 142 -19.35 8.27 7.98
C ASP A 142 -17.93 8.75 8.30
N ALA A 143 -17.03 8.74 7.32
CA ALA A 143 -15.69 9.35 7.44
C ALA A 143 -15.76 10.90 7.50
N TYR A 144 -16.94 11.50 7.26
CA TYR A 144 -17.11 12.95 7.26
C TYR A 144 -18.22 13.38 8.26
N PRO A 145 -18.03 14.50 9.02
CA PRO A 145 -16.82 15.35 9.01
C PRO A 145 -15.60 14.59 9.55
N ALA A 146 -14.42 14.84 8.94
CA ALA A 146 -13.20 14.15 9.32
C ALA A 146 -12.82 14.48 10.78
N GLN A 147 -12.74 13.45 11.59
CA GLN A 147 -12.24 13.49 12.97
C GLN A 147 -11.54 12.15 13.26
N PRO A 148 -10.51 11.80 12.46
CA PRO A 148 -9.83 10.53 12.59
C PRO A 148 -9.03 10.45 13.89
N GLU A 149 -8.72 9.23 14.28
CA GLU A 149 -7.82 8.97 15.40
C GLU A 149 -6.46 9.68 15.23
N ASP A 150 -5.91 10.17 16.31
CA ASP A 150 -4.67 10.95 16.33
C ASP A 150 -3.48 10.21 15.71
N GLY A 151 -2.78 10.91 14.82
CA GLY A 151 -1.58 10.44 14.15
C GLY A 151 -1.89 9.64 12.88
N TYR A 152 -2.12 8.35 12.97
CA TYR A 152 -2.25 7.46 11.82
C TYR A 152 -3.47 7.75 10.94
N GLY A 153 -4.59 8.12 11.52
CA GLY A 153 -5.81 8.45 10.77
C GLY A 153 -5.68 9.68 9.86
N TRP A 154 -4.65 10.52 10.09
CA TRP A 154 -4.36 11.74 9.30
C TRP A 154 -3.37 11.52 8.15
N MET A 155 -2.81 10.33 7.98
CA MET A 155 -1.87 9.96 6.91
C MET A 155 -2.61 9.53 5.65
#